data_12f23992d2d38c2e2eaa04c19af9fdb4
#
_entry.id   12f23992d2d38c2e2eaa04c19af9fdb4
#
_cell.length_a   1.000
_cell.length_b   1.000
_cell.length_c   1.000
_cell.angle_alpha   90.00
_cell.angle_beta   90.00
_cell.angle_gamma   90.00
#
_symmetry.space_group_name_H-M   'P 1'
#
loop_
_entity.id
_entity.type
_entity.pdbx_description
1 polymer ?
#
loop_
_entity_poly.entity_id
_entity_poly.type
_entity_poly.pdbx_seq_one_letter_code
_entity_poly.pdbx_strand_id
1 'polypeptide(L)'
;LYSNVKGKNPFKDKRVRQAFYQAIDIAGIQRTVMRGASKPTALMVGPGINGFDPALNTRLPYDVEAAKKLMAEAGYPNGFEVAMNCPSDRYVNDGNICQAVAANLSRIGVKINLQAETKGTYFPKVLRRDTSFYMLGWTPATYDSHNALNALMRCVDDKGSGGFNLGSYCNPKVDALTAKIQSETDKTKRDAMIKEAFKIHGDDIGHLPLHQQALAWGVASNVQLVQMADNFMPFRYMLVKEVK
;
A
#
# COMPACT_ATOMS: atom_id res chain seq x y z
N LEU A 1 0.16 0.30 -9.83
CA LEU A 1 -0.14 -0.85 -10.69
C LEU A 1 0.46 -0.61 -12.08
N TYR A 2 1.53 -1.29 -12.39
CA TYR A 2 2.24 -1.21 -13.66
C TYR A 2 2.54 -2.64 -14.13
N SER A 3 2.53 -2.85 -15.45
CA SER A 3 2.95 -4.14 -16.00
C SER A 3 4.18 -3.93 -16.88
N ASN A 4 5.23 -4.70 -16.62
CA ASN A 4 6.38 -4.82 -17.52
C ASN A 4 6.08 -5.71 -18.74
N VAL A 5 4.87 -6.26 -18.82
CA VAL A 5 4.45 -7.12 -19.94
C VAL A 5 4.44 -6.31 -21.21
N LYS A 6 5.11 -6.81 -22.25
CA LYS A 6 5.05 -6.22 -23.60
C LYS A 6 3.60 -6.27 -24.09
N GLY A 7 3.06 -5.12 -24.50
CA GLY A 7 1.70 -5.02 -25.02
C GLY A 7 0.84 -4.00 -24.26
N LYS A 8 -0.48 -4.16 -24.35
CA LYS A 8 -1.44 -3.26 -23.68
C LYS A 8 -1.44 -3.52 -22.18
N ASN A 9 -1.00 -2.51 -21.41
CA ASN A 9 -1.05 -2.57 -19.94
C ASN A 9 -2.45 -2.18 -19.42
N PRO A 10 -3.24 -3.11 -18.87
CA PRO A 10 -4.59 -2.82 -18.37
C PRO A 10 -4.61 -1.76 -17.27
N PHE A 11 -3.56 -1.72 -16.44
CA PHE A 11 -3.49 -0.81 -15.29
C PHE A 11 -3.24 0.66 -15.65
N LYS A 12 -2.97 0.98 -16.93
CA LYS A 12 -2.98 2.37 -17.41
C LYS A 12 -4.37 2.99 -17.37
N ASP A 13 -5.41 2.17 -17.54
CA ASP A 13 -6.79 2.62 -17.43
C ASP A 13 -7.23 2.75 -15.96
N LYS A 14 -7.63 3.95 -15.56
CA LYS A 14 -8.11 4.21 -14.20
C LYS A 14 -9.33 3.35 -13.83
N ARG A 15 -10.21 3.03 -14.79
CA ARG A 15 -11.39 2.20 -14.57
C ARG A 15 -11.00 0.79 -14.12
N VAL A 16 -9.93 0.22 -14.69
CA VAL A 16 -9.40 -1.07 -14.26
C VAL A 16 -8.87 -0.98 -12.81
N ARG A 17 -8.11 0.07 -12.47
CA ARG A 17 -7.62 0.25 -11.10
C ARG A 17 -8.77 0.44 -10.10
N GLN A 18 -9.81 1.17 -10.49
CA GLN A 18 -11.01 1.36 -9.67
C GLN A 18 -11.79 0.04 -9.51
N ALA A 19 -11.91 -0.76 -10.56
CA ALA A 19 -12.55 -2.07 -10.50
C ALA A 19 -11.80 -2.99 -9.51
N PHE A 20 -10.47 -3.03 -9.56
CA PHE A 20 -9.66 -3.78 -8.59
C PHE A 20 -9.90 -3.28 -7.17
N TYR A 21 -9.93 -1.96 -6.96
CA TYR A 21 -10.17 -1.36 -5.65
C TYR A 21 -11.52 -1.78 -5.06
N GLN A 22 -12.59 -1.71 -5.86
CA GLN A 22 -13.96 -2.01 -5.43
C GLN A 22 -14.25 -3.52 -5.37
N ALA A 23 -13.49 -4.36 -6.07
CA ALA A 23 -13.64 -5.81 -6.01
C ALA A 23 -12.99 -6.44 -4.76
N ILE A 24 -12.08 -5.74 -4.07
CA ILE A 24 -11.39 -6.27 -2.90
C ILE A 24 -12.21 -6.01 -1.62
N ASP A 25 -12.78 -7.07 -1.03
CA ASP A 25 -13.48 -7.03 0.27
C ASP A 25 -12.46 -6.92 1.42
N ILE A 26 -12.00 -5.70 1.65
CA ILE A 26 -11.03 -5.47 2.73
C ILE A 26 -11.63 -5.69 4.13
N ALA A 27 -12.92 -5.49 4.31
CA ALA A 27 -13.61 -5.78 5.57
C ALA A 27 -13.66 -7.29 5.82
N GLY A 28 -13.87 -8.09 4.78
CA GLY A 28 -13.75 -9.55 4.84
C GLY A 28 -12.34 -9.98 5.20
N ILE A 29 -11.32 -9.43 4.55
CA ILE A 29 -9.91 -9.70 4.87
C ILE A 29 -9.60 -9.34 6.33
N GLN A 30 -10.07 -8.19 6.83
CA GLN A 30 -9.92 -7.78 8.22
C GLN A 30 -10.49 -8.84 9.19
N ARG A 31 -11.71 -9.30 8.93
CA ARG A 31 -12.39 -10.28 9.81
C ARG A 31 -11.73 -11.66 9.75
N THR A 32 -11.51 -12.18 8.55
CA THR A 32 -11.16 -13.61 8.37
C THR A 32 -9.65 -13.85 8.36
N VAL A 33 -8.88 -13.02 7.69
CA VAL A 33 -7.43 -13.18 7.55
C VAL A 33 -6.70 -12.51 8.70
N MET A 34 -7.06 -11.26 9.02
CA MET A 34 -6.39 -10.47 10.05
C MET A 34 -7.00 -10.65 11.46
N ARG A 35 -8.11 -11.40 11.58
CA ARG A 35 -8.78 -11.66 12.87
C ARG A 35 -9.04 -10.39 13.70
N GLY A 36 -9.38 -9.30 13.02
CA GLY A 36 -9.59 -7.98 13.63
C GLY A 36 -8.32 -7.17 13.91
N ALA A 37 -7.11 -7.72 13.73
CA ALA A 37 -5.84 -7.05 14.01
C ALA A 37 -5.39 -6.14 12.86
N SER A 38 -6.31 -5.46 12.21
CA SER A 38 -6.04 -4.44 11.19
C SER A 38 -7.20 -3.45 11.09
N LYS A 39 -6.93 -2.30 10.47
CA LYS A 39 -7.96 -1.29 10.16
C LYS A 39 -7.92 -0.98 8.66
N PRO A 40 -9.03 -1.15 7.91
CA PRO A 40 -9.11 -0.71 6.52
C PRO A 40 -8.69 0.76 6.37
N THR A 41 -7.95 1.07 5.31
CA THR A 41 -7.46 2.42 5.07
C THR A 41 -7.58 2.82 3.60
N ALA A 42 -7.70 4.11 3.33
CA ALA A 42 -7.62 4.69 1.99
C ALA A 42 -6.31 5.48 1.78
N LEU A 43 -5.56 5.74 2.85
CA LEU A 43 -4.29 6.46 2.80
C LEU A 43 -3.10 5.50 2.99
N MET A 44 -1.96 5.90 2.45
CA MET A 44 -0.67 5.20 2.59
C MET A 44 0.06 5.54 3.89
N VAL A 45 -0.56 6.35 4.74
CA VAL A 45 -0.09 6.72 6.08
C VAL A 45 -1.20 6.52 7.10
N GLY A 46 -0.83 6.34 8.36
CA GLY A 46 -1.76 6.09 9.45
C GLY A 46 -1.87 7.25 10.44
N PRO A 47 -2.81 7.14 11.42
CA PRO A 47 -2.88 8.05 12.55
C PRO A 47 -1.52 8.15 13.26
N GLY A 48 -1.16 9.37 13.71
CA GLY A 48 0.13 9.65 14.33
C GLY A 48 1.24 10.05 13.35
N ILE A 49 1.01 9.91 12.05
CA ILE A 49 1.91 10.43 11.01
C ILE A 49 1.46 11.85 10.65
N ASN A 50 2.39 12.80 10.65
CA ASN A 50 2.08 14.18 10.24
C ASN A 50 1.51 14.21 8.81
N GLY A 51 0.40 14.92 8.61
CA GLY A 51 -0.32 14.98 7.35
C GLY A 51 -1.37 13.88 7.16
N PHE A 52 -1.57 12.96 8.13
CA PHE A 52 -2.73 12.08 8.10
C PHE A 52 -4.03 12.89 8.27
N ASP A 53 -4.94 12.77 7.31
CA ASP A 53 -6.26 13.42 7.37
C ASP A 53 -7.35 12.35 7.37
N PRO A 54 -8.10 12.18 8.48
CA PRO A 54 -9.20 11.22 8.55
C PRO A 54 -10.28 11.46 7.49
N ALA A 55 -10.49 12.69 7.05
CA ALA A 55 -11.47 13.02 6.02
C ALA A 55 -11.11 12.44 4.64
N LEU A 56 -9.80 12.24 4.38
CA LEU A 56 -9.31 11.57 3.16
C LEU A 56 -9.22 10.05 3.32
N ASN A 57 -9.38 9.53 4.53
CA ASN A 57 -9.23 8.10 4.80
C ASN A 57 -10.55 7.31 4.59
N THR A 58 -11.33 7.70 3.59
CA THR A 58 -12.57 7.02 3.22
C THR A 58 -12.36 6.19 1.98
N ARG A 59 -12.54 4.87 2.10
CA ARG A 59 -12.41 3.92 0.98
C ARG A 59 -13.59 4.02 0.03
N LEU A 60 -13.33 3.73 -1.25
CA LEU A 60 -14.42 3.38 -2.16
C LEU A 60 -15.16 2.14 -1.64
N PRO A 61 -16.49 2.06 -1.81
CA PRO A 61 -17.26 0.92 -1.34
C PRO A 61 -16.84 -0.37 -2.05
N TYR A 62 -16.90 -1.48 -1.33
CA TYR A 62 -16.82 -2.80 -1.92
C TYR A 62 -18.08 -3.04 -2.76
N ASP A 63 -17.91 -3.19 -4.06
CA ASP A 63 -19.01 -3.38 -5.01
C ASP A 63 -18.52 -4.15 -6.24
N VAL A 64 -18.82 -5.44 -6.26
CA VAL A 64 -18.41 -6.35 -7.34
C VAL A 64 -19.13 -6.04 -8.66
N GLU A 65 -20.40 -5.62 -8.60
CA GLU A 65 -21.16 -5.34 -9.81
C GLU A 65 -20.70 -4.04 -10.48
N ALA A 66 -20.45 -3.00 -9.68
CA ALA A 66 -19.80 -1.78 -10.18
C ALA A 66 -18.41 -2.07 -10.76
N ALA A 67 -17.63 -2.94 -10.12
CA ALA A 67 -16.33 -3.35 -10.60
C ALA A 67 -16.40 -4.11 -11.95
N LYS A 68 -17.35 -5.03 -12.11
CA LYS A 68 -17.59 -5.71 -13.40
C LYS A 68 -17.94 -4.73 -14.51
N LYS A 69 -18.82 -3.76 -14.22
CA LYS A 69 -19.20 -2.72 -15.17
C LYS A 69 -17.98 -1.91 -15.63
N LEU A 70 -17.15 -1.47 -14.70
CA LEU A 70 -15.90 -0.76 -15.00
C LEU A 70 -14.94 -1.59 -15.85
N MET A 71 -14.81 -2.90 -15.57
CA MET A 71 -14.00 -3.81 -16.38
C MET A 71 -14.51 -3.90 -17.81
N ALA A 72 -15.83 -4.05 -18.01
CA ALA A 72 -16.45 -4.10 -19.33
C ALA A 72 -16.25 -2.79 -20.11
N GLU A 73 -16.48 -1.64 -19.46
CA GLU A 73 -16.27 -0.31 -20.04
C GLU A 73 -14.79 -0.06 -20.42
N ALA A 74 -13.85 -0.68 -19.69
CA ALA A 74 -12.43 -0.62 -20.00
C ALA A 74 -11.99 -1.60 -21.12
N GLY A 75 -12.92 -2.41 -21.65
CA GLY A 75 -12.66 -3.38 -22.70
C GLY A 75 -12.23 -4.76 -22.21
N TYR A 76 -12.49 -5.09 -20.94
CA TYR A 76 -12.18 -6.38 -20.32
C TYR A 76 -13.43 -7.05 -19.71
N PRO A 77 -14.51 -7.28 -20.47
CA PRO A 77 -15.76 -7.84 -19.94
C PRO A 77 -15.59 -9.25 -19.32
N ASN A 78 -14.60 -10.00 -19.79
CA ASN A 78 -14.27 -11.34 -19.29
C ASN A 78 -13.01 -11.34 -18.37
N GLY A 79 -12.55 -10.16 -17.97
CA GLY A 79 -11.32 -10.02 -17.21
C GLY A 79 -10.05 -10.27 -18.02
N PHE A 80 -8.98 -10.60 -17.33
CA PHE A 80 -7.67 -10.94 -17.90
C PHE A 80 -6.82 -11.71 -16.90
N GLU A 81 -5.70 -12.26 -17.37
CA GLU A 81 -4.73 -12.94 -16.52
C GLU A 81 -3.55 -12.01 -16.19
N VAL A 82 -3.09 -12.01 -14.94
CA VAL A 82 -1.95 -11.21 -14.49
C VAL A 82 -1.19 -11.87 -13.35
N ALA A 83 0.13 -11.78 -13.37
CA ALA A 83 0.96 -12.21 -12.25
C ALA A 83 0.87 -11.22 -11.08
N MET A 84 0.81 -11.77 -9.85
CA MET A 84 0.90 -11.02 -8.61
C MET A 84 2.07 -11.53 -7.78
N ASN A 85 3.02 -10.66 -7.47
CA ASN A 85 4.10 -10.95 -6.54
C ASN A 85 3.72 -10.58 -5.10
N CYS A 86 3.97 -11.49 -4.18
CA CYS A 86 3.63 -11.37 -2.78
C CYS A 86 4.77 -11.87 -1.91
N PRO A 87 5.17 -11.16 -0.86
CA PRO A 87 6.04 -11.75 0.14
C PRO A 87 5.28 -12.79 0.97
N SER A 88 5.98 -13.73 1.58
CA SER A 88 5.39 -14.80 2.41
C SER A 88 5.93 -14.81 3.85
N ASP A 89 6.88 -13.94 4.17
CA ASP A 89 7.56 -13.88 5.47
C ASP A 89 7.95 -12.45 5.88
N ARG A 90 7.24 -11.44 5.38
CA ARG A 90 7.56 -10.01 5.63
C ARG A 90 6.51 -9.29 6.45
N TYR A 91 5.23 -9.53 6.17
CA TYR A 91 4.11 -8.87 6.83
C TYR A 91 3.22 -9.90 7.50
N VAL A 92 2.42 -9.44 8.47
CA VAL A 92 1.45 -10.34 9.14
C VAL A 92 0.46 -10.90 8.12
N ASN A 93 0.43 -12.22 8.00
CA ASN A 93 -0.47 -12.97 7.09
C ASN A 93 -0.37 -12.59 5.60
N ASP A 94 0.76 -12.12 5.14
CA ASP A 94 0.96 -11.61 3.78
C ASP A 94 0.51 -12.60 2.69
N GLY A 95 0.93 -13.83 2.73
CA GLY A 95 0.50 -14.86 1.77
C GLY A 95 -1.01 -15.06 1.77
N ASN A 96 -1.65 -15.11 2.95
CA ASN A 96 -3.11 -15.28 3.07
C ASN A 96 -3.87 -14.04 2.58
N ILE A 97 -3.33 -12.84 2.81
CA ILE A 97 -3.90 -11.59 2.26
C ILE A 97 -3.89 -11.65 0.73
N CYS A 98 -2.76 -12.02 0.13
CA CYS A 98 -2.64 -12.11 -1.33
C CYS A 98 -3.57 -13.18 -1.92
N GLN A 99 -3.75 -14.33 -1.27
CA GLN A 99 -4.72 -15.34 -1.67
C GLN A 99 -6.15 -14.81 -1.62
N ALA A 100 -6.51 -14.08 -0.55
CA ALA A 100 -7.82 -13.45 -0.43
C ALA A 100 -8.05 -12.38 -1.52
N VAL A 101 -7.03 -11.56 -1.83
CA VAL A 101 -7.08 -10.60 -2.93
C VAL A 101 -7.30 -11.31 -4.26
N ALA A 102 -6.56 -12.39 -4.54
CA ALA A 102 -6.72 -13.18 -5.77
C ALA A 102 -8.14 -13.76 -5.87
N ALA A 103 -8.67 -14.34 -4.79
CA ALA A 103 -10.05 -14.86 -4.74
C ALA A 103 -11.10 -13.75 -4.94
N ASN A 104 -10.89 -12.55 -4.40
CA ASN A 104 -11.79 -11.42 -4.63
C ASN A 104 -11.79 -10.98 -6.09
N LEU A 105 -10.61 -10.85 -6.71
CA LEU A 105 -10.46 -10.40 -8.09
C LEU A 105 -10.99 -11.43 -9.12
N SER A 106 -11.04 -12.71 -8.77
CA SER A 106 -11.65 -13.73 -9.64
C SER A 106 -13.13 -13.47 -9.88
N ARG A 107 -13.83 -12.79 -8.98
CA ARG A 107 -15.25 -12.42 -9.11
C ARG A 107 -15.52 -11.44 -10.25
N ILE A 108 -14.50 -10.71 -10.68
CA ILE A 108 -14.56 -9.78 -11.83
C ILE A 108 -13.82 -10.32 -13.05
N GLY A 109 -13.61 -11.65 -13.11
CA GLY A 109 -12.96 -12.33 -14.23
C GLY A 109 -11.43 -12.22 -14.27
N VAL A 110 -10.80 -11.62 -13.25
CA VAL A 110 -9.33 -11.50 -13.23
C VAL A 110 -8.72 -12.76 -12.65
N LYS A 111 -7.89 -13.43 -13.44
CA LYS A 111 -7.12 -14.59 -13.00
C LYS A 111 -5.74 -14.15 -12.50
N ILE A 112 -5.51 -14.31 -11.21
CA ILE A 112 -4.23 -13.97 -10.58
C ILE A 112 -3.31 -15.19 -10.56
N ASN A 113 -2.16 -15.09 -11.22
CA ASN A 113 -1.03 -16.02 -11.05
C ASN A 113 -0.22 -15.58 -9.84
N LEU A 114 -0.60 -16.07 -8.66
CA LEU A 114 0.03 -15.68 -7.41
C LEU A 114 1.42 -16.32 -7.26
N GLN A 115 2.43 -15.48 -7.07
CA GLN A 115 3.81 -15.85 -6.78
C GLN A 115 4.14 -15.37 -5.36
N ALA A 116 3.95 -16.26 -4.38
CA ALA A 116 4.31 -16.01 -2.99
C ALA A 116 5.75 -16.46 -2.76
N GLU A 117 6.63 -15.52 -2.42
CA GLU A 117 8.08 -15.72 -2.32
C GLU A 117 8.58 -15.19 -0.96
N THR A 118 9.67 -15.76 -0.44
CA THR A 118 10.31 -15.18 0.74
C THR A 118 10.85 -13.79 0.44
N LYS A 119 10.96 -12.94 1.46
CA LYS A 119 11.45 -11.56 1.32
C LYS A 119 12.82 -11.48 0.61
N GLY A 120 13.66 -12.49 0.79
CA GLY A 120 14.99 -12.58 0.15
C GLY A 120 14.91 -12.72 -1.36
N THR A 121 13.88 -13.37 -1.89
CA THR A 121 13.61 -13.50 -3.33
C THR A 121 12.72 -12.37 -3.84
N TYR A 122 11.68 -12.03 -3.08
CA TYR A 122 10.68 -11.06 -3.44
C TYR A 122 11.27 -9.65 -3.68
N PHE A 123 12.01 -9.09 -2.70
CA PHE A 123 12.49 -7.71 -2.81
C PHE A 123 13.46 -7.48 -3.96
N PRO A 124 14.49 -8.31 -4.19
CA PRO A 124 15.37 -8.13 -5.35
C PRO A 124 14.63 -8.11 -6.68
N LYS A 125 13.55 -8.91 -6.82
CA LYS A 125 12.72 -8.98 -8.01
C LYS A 125 11.90 -7.70 -8.21
N VAL A 126 11.10 -7.33 -7.21
CA VAL A 126 10.19 -6.17 -7.34
C VAL A 126 10.94 -4.84 -7.38
N LEU A 127 12.09 -4.72 -6.73
CA LEU A 127 12.93 -3.53 -6.79
C LEU A 127 13.54 -3.31 -8.19
N ARG A 128 13.75 -4.37 -8.96
CA ARG A 128 14.07 -4.25 -10.39
C ARG A 128 12.86 -3.96 -11.26
N ARG A 129 11.66 -3.81 -10.66
CA ARG A 129 10.36 -3.64 -11.34
C ARG A 129 9.98 -4.83 -12.23
N ASP A 130 10.49 -6.01 -11.91
CA ASP A 130 10.10 -7.27 -12.53
C ASP A 130 8.81 -7.80 -11.88
N THR A 131 7.74 -7.03 -12.03
CA THR A 131 6.44 -7.30 -11.43
C THR A 131 5.32 -6.61 -12.20
N SER A 132 4.13 -7.21 -12.22
CA SER A 132 2.94 -6.61 -12.82
C SER A 132 1.96 -6.09 -11.77
N PHE A 133 1.73 -6.88 -10.73
CA PHE A 133 0.90 -6.54 -9.58
C PHE A 133 1.61 -7.06 -8.33
N TYR A 134 1.65 -6.29 -7.25
CA TYR A 134 2.46 -6.66 -6.07
C TYR A 134 1.84 -6.11 -4.79
N MET A 135 2.20 -6.72 -3.66
CA MET A 135 1.85 -6.24 -2.33
C MET A 135 3.08 -5.65 -1.64
N LEU A 136 2.94 -4.44 -1.10
CA LEU A 136 3.97 -3.77 -0.32
C LEU A 136 3.36 -3.15 0.93
N GLY A 137 4.04 -3.23 2.06
CA GLY A 137 3.73 -2.47 3.26
C GLY A 137 4.73 -1.34 3.45
N TRP A 138 4.28 -0.24 4.04
CA TRP A 138 5.11 0.92 4.30
C TRP A 138 4.90 1.46 5.71
N THR A 139 5.99 1.83 6.36
CA THR A 139 5.98 2.51 7.66
C THR A 139 6.88 3.74 7.55
N PRO A 140 6.32 4.96 7.63
CA PRO A 140 7.11 6.19 7.54
C PRO A 140 8.00 6.36 8.78
N ALA A 141 9.29 6.05 8.67
CA ALA A 141 10.25 6.15 9.77
C ALA A 141 10.50 7.59 10.26
N THR A 142 10.11 8.58 9.47
CA THR A 142 10.24 10.01 9.84
C THR A 142 9.01 10.57 10.54
N TYR A 143 7.97 9.77 10.75
CA TYR A 143 6.67 10.21 11.27
C TYR A 143 6.01 11.33 10.43
N ASP A 144 6.38 11.43 9.17
CA ASP A 144 5.93 12.47 8.25
C ASP A 144 5.49 11.88 6.90
N SER A 145 4.39 12.40 6.36
CA SER A 145 3.82 11.95 5.09
C SER A 145 4.72 12.18 3.88
N HIS A 146 5.67 13.14 3.95
CA HIS A 146 6.64 13.34 2.88
C HIS A 146 7.45 12.08 2.59
N ASN A 147 7.73 11.26 3.62
CA ASN A 147 8.42 9.98 3.44
C ASN A 147 7.65 9.05 2.49
N ALA A 148 6.34 8.87 2.70
CA ALA A 148 5.50 8.03 1.84
C ALA A 148 5.31 8.66 0.45
N LEU A 149 5.07 9.97 0.38
CA LEU A 149 4.92 10.69 -0.89
C LEU A 149 6.17 10.55 -1.75
N ASN A 150 7.36 10.79 -1.18
CA ASN A 150 8.61 10.73 -1.92
C ASN A 150 8.99 9.31 -2.34
N ALA A 151 8.83 8.32 -1.46
CA ALA A 151 9.26 6.96 -1.72
C ALA A 151 8.29 6.19 -2.63
N LEU A 152 6.98 6.39 -2.48
CA LEU A 152 5.95 5.55 -3.08
C LEU A 152 5.18 6.22 -4.22
N MET A 153 5.05 7.55 -4.22
CA MET A 153 4.07 8.26 -5.07
C MET A 153 4.70 9.20 -6.08
N ARG A 154 5.96 9.63 -5.88
CA ARG A 154 6.68 10.41 -6.90
C ARG A 154 7.02 9.57 -8.12
N CYS A 155 7.09 10.23 -9.27
CA CYS A 155 7.67 9.64 -10.48
C CYS A 155 9.07 9.14 -10.16
N VAL A 156 9.42 8.00 -10.73
CA VAL A 156 10.75 7.41 -10.57
C VAL A 156 11.77 8.24 -11.33
N ASP A 157 12.85 8.62 -10.66
CA ASP A 157 13.99 9.32 -11.26
C ASP A 157 15.33 8.66 -10.89
N ASP A 158 16.42 9.15 -11.47
CA ASP A 158 17.79 8.69 -11.20
C ASP A 158 18.39 9.30 -9.91
N LYS A 159 17.67 10.20 -9.24
CA LYS A 159 18.06 10.87 -8.01
C LYS A 159 17.47 10.21 -6.75
N GLY A 160 16.78 9.08 -6.92
CA GLY A 160 16.22 8.30 -5.82
C GLY A 160 14.78 8.62 -5.45
N SER A 161 14.08 9.51 -6.19
CA SER A 161 12.64 9.70 -6.03
C SER A 161 11.89 8.46 -6.50
N GLY A 162 10.79 8.13 -5.83
CA GLY A 162 9.99 6.98 -6.19
C GLY A 162 10.72 5.64 -6.08
N GLY A 163 11.74 5.52 -5.21
CA GLY A 163 12.55 4.31 -5.09
C GLY A 163 11.74 3.05 -4.79
N PHE A 164 10.61 3.19 -4.10
CA PHE A 164 9.65 2.13 -3.81
C PHE A 164 8.33 2.28 -4.59
N ASN A 165 8.26 3.19 -5.53
CA ASN A 165 7.17 3.27 -6.51
C ASN A 165 7.39 2.19 -7.59
N LEU A 166 7.20 0.94 -7.22
CA LEU A 166 7.51 -0.23 -8.06
C LEU A 166 6.52 -0.38 -9.22
N GLY A 167 5.36 0.25 -9.10
CA GLY A 167 4.33 0.31 -10.15
C GLY A 167 4.52 1.46 -11.15
N SER A 168 5.55 2.27 -11.00
CA SER A 168 5.86 3.42 -11.86
C SER A 168 4.68 4.38 -12.05
N TYR A 169 3.88 4.58 -11.00
CA TYR A 169 2.89 5.67 -10.97
C TYR A 169 3.61 7.00 -11.19
N CYS A 170 3.02 7.90 -11.96
CA CYS A 170 3.61 9.21 -12.20
C CYS A 170 2.52 10.25 -12.45
N ASN A 171 2.49 11.26 -11.59
CA ASN A 171 1.66 12.44 -11.76
C ASN A 171 2.50 13.69 -11.46
N PRO A 172 2.75 14.56 -12.45
CA PRO A 172 3.59 15.75 -12.28
C PRO A 172 3.12 16.71 -11.18
N LYS A 173 1.81 16.74 -10.89
CA LYS A 173 1.28 17.57 -9.80
C LYS A 173 1.67 17.02 -8.43
N VAL A 174 1.61 15.69 -8.25
CA VAL A 174 2.08 15.03 -7.03
C VAL A 174 3.57 15.25 -6.84
N ASP A 175 4.36 15.16 -7.92
CA ASP A 175 5.79 15.43 -7.91
C ASP A 175 6.12 16.85 -7.47
N ALA A 176 5.47 17.84 -8.10
CA ALA A 176 5.69 19.25 -7.79
C ALA A 176 5.31 19.59 -6.34
N LEU A 177 4.19 19.03 -5.84
CA LEU A 177 3.78 19.20 -4.44
C LEU A 177 4.79 18.55 -3.49
N THR A 178 5.20 17.32 -3.77
CA THR A 178 6.15 16.58 -2.90
C THR A 178 7.50 17.30 -2.81
N ALA A 179 7.99 17.86 -3.92
CA ALA A 179 9.22 18.66 -3.91
C ALA A 179 9.09 19.93 -3.07
N LYS A 180 7.95 20.63 -3.14
CA LYS A 180 7.68 21.82 -2.31
C LYS A 180 7.53 21.48 -0.82
N ILE A 181 6.82 20.39 -0.50
CA ILE A 181 6.63 19.90 0.88
C ILE A 181 7.96 19.69 1.60
N GLN A 182 8.99 19.27 0.87
CA GLN A 182 10.31 19.00 1.44
C GLN A 182 10.96 20.25 2.07
N SER A 183 10.73 21.42 1.50
CA SER A 183 11.38 22.68 1.93
C SER A 183 10.42 23.67 2.59
N GLU A 184 9.11 23.40 2.62
CA GLU A 184 8.13 24.30 3.25
C GLU A 184 8.23 24.24 4.77
N THR A 185 8.45 25.39 5.39
CA THR A 185 8.58 25.55 6.85
C THR A 185 7.29 26.03 7.52
N ASP A 186 6.38 26.67 6.77
CA ASP A 186 5.05 27.01 7.29
C ASP A 186 4.20 25.74 7.37
N LYS A 187 3.90 25.33 8.62
CA LYS A 187 3.15 24.10 8.87
C LYS A 187 1.79 24.05 8.17
N THR A 188 1.06 25.16 8.18
CA THR A 188 -0.29 25.22 7.59
C THR A 188 -0.24 25.04 6.08
N LYS A 189 0.68 25.70 5.40
CA LYS A 189 0.89 25.56 3.96
C LYS A 189 1.37 24.16 3.61
N ARG A 190 2.31 23.63 4.41
CA ARG A 190 2.85 22.30 4.24
C ARG A 190 1.78 21.22 4.35
N ASP A 191 0.95 21.27 5.39
CA ASP A 191 -0.14 20.33 5.60
C ASP A 191 -1.19 20.41 4.47
N ALA A 192 -1.49 21.62 3.99
CA ALA A 192 -2.39 21.80 2.85
C ALA A 192 -1.84 21.13 1.56
N MET A 193 -0.54 21.27 1.30
CA MET A 193 0.10 20.61 0.15
C MET A 193 0.12 19.09 0.29
N ILE A 194 0.35 18.55 1.50
CA ILE A 194 0.28 17.10 1.78
C ILE A 194 -1.13 16.59 1.49
N LYS A 195 -2.14 17.29 2.00
CA LYS A 195 -3.55 16.95 1.77
C LYS A 195 -3.90 16.93 0.29
N GLU A 196 -3.47 17.94 -0.46
CA GLU A 196 -3.69 18.04 -1.90
C GLU A 196 -3.00 16.89 -2.66
N ALA A 197 -1.74 16.57 -2.31
CA ALA A 197 -1.00 15.47 -2.92
C ALA A 197 -1.70 14.12 -2.72
N PHE A 198 -2.15 13.83 -1.49
CA PHE A 198 -2.92 12.62 -1.21
C PHE A 198 -4.25 12.58 -1.95
N LYS A 199 -4.95 13.71 -2.05
CA LYS A 199 -6.20 13.80 -2.78
C LYS A 199 -6.00 13.46 -4.26
N ILE A 200 -5.02 14.08 -4.92
CA ILE A 200 -4.71 13.83 -6.34
C ILE A 200 -4.34 12.36 -6.54
N HIS A 201 -3.46 11.81 -5.69
CA HIS A 201 -3.06 10.40 -5.77
C HIS A 201 -4.25 9.44 -5.56
N GLY A 202 -5.14 9.74 -4.59
CA GLY A 202 -6.36 8.97 -4.34
C GLY A 202 -7.33 9.04 -5.50
N ASP A 203 -7.55 10.23 -6.05
CA ASP A 203 -8.40 10.44 -7.23
C ASP A 203 -7.87 9.66 -8.44
N ASP A 204 -6.55 9.54 -8.62
CA ASP A 204 -5.93 8.74 -9.67
C ASP A 204 -6.00 7.24 -9.41
N ILE A 205 -6.26 6.83 -8.18
CA ILE A 205 -6.12 5.44 -7.73
C ILE A 205 -4.73 4.89 -8.11
N GLY A 206 -3.70 5.65 -7.75
CA GLY A 206 -2.31 5.29 -8.06
C GLY A 206 -1.83 4.02 -7.35
N HIS A 207 -2.37 3.77 -6.16
CA HIS A 207 -2.20 2.56 -5.36
C HIS A 207 -3.55 2.08 -4.83
N LEU A 208 -3.60 0.85 -4.35
CA LEU A 208 -4.77 0.26 -3.69
C LEU A 208 -4.45 0.07 -2.19
N PRO A 209 -4.61 1.09 -1.33
CA PRO A 209 -4.41 0.90 0.10
C PRO A 209 -5.36 -0.18 0.62
N LEU A 210 -4.85 -1.13 1.40
CA LEU A 210 -5.67 -2.20 1.97
C LEU A 210 -6.03 -1.87 3.42
N HIS A 211 -5.07 -2.00 4.31
CA HIS A 211 -5.28 -1.80 5.73
C HIS A 211 -3.98 -1.38 6.43
N GLN A 212 -4.14 -0.87 7.63
CA GLN A 212 -3.07 -0.70 8.61
C GLN A 212 -3.10 -1.93 9.52
N GLN A 213 -2.00 -2.68 9.56
CA GLN A 213 -1.86 -3.81 10.46
C GLN A 213 -1.55 -3.34 11.88
N ALA A 214 -2.05 -4.05 12.89
CA ALA A 214 -1.61 -3.85 14.27
C ALA A 214 -0.14 -4.26 14.41
N LEU A 215 0.61 -3.51 15.19
CA LEU A 215 1.95 -3.87 15.62
C LEU A 215 1.84 -4.64 16.94
N ALA A 216 2.39 -5.85 17.00
CA ALA A 216 2.39 -6.67 18.19
C ALA A 216 3.72 -7.40 18.35
N TRP A 217 4.22 -7.46 19.58
CA TRP A 217 5.44 -8.14 19.94
C TRP A 217 5.19 -9.08 21.12
N GLY A 218 5.59 -10.32 20.99
CA GLY A 218 5.63 -11.25 22.10
C GLY A 218 6.94 -11.05 22.87
N VAL A 219 6.82 -10.88 24.21
CA VAL A 219 7.97 -10.76 25.09
C VAL A 219 7.83 -11.70 26.27
N ALA A 220 8.96 -12.12 26.85
CA ALA A 220 8.96 -12.86 28.11
C ALA A 220 8.37 -11.99 29.24
N SER A 221 7.73 -12.62 30.23
CA SER A 221 7.05 -11.89 31.32
C SER A 221 7.95 -10.98 32.16
N ASN A 222 9.26 -11.27 32.16
CA ASN A 222 10.27 -10.47 32.86
C ASN A 222 10.88 -9.38 31.98
N VAL A 223 10.43 -9.20 30.73
CA VAL A 223 10.94 -8.18 29.80
C VAL A 223 9.93 -7.05 29.64
N GLN A 224 10.37 -5.82 29.78
CA GLN A 224 9.64 -4.62 29.38
C GLN A 224 10.33 -4.01 28.18
N LEU A 225 9.56 -3.65 27.15
CA LEU A 225 10.04 -2.97 25.96
C LEU A 225 9.19 -1.77 25.62
N VAL A 226 9.76 -0.84 24.87
CA VAL A 226 9.05 0.28 24.26
C VAL A 226 8.94 -0.01 22.76
N GLN A 227 7.73 -0.12 22.25
CA GLN A 227 7.45 -0.23 20.84
C GLN A 227 7.11 1.15 20.28
N MET A 228 7.82 1.58 19.23
CA MET A 228 7.55 2.83 18.56
C MET A 228 6.56 2.63 17.40
N ALA A 229 5.87 3.70 16.99
CA ALA A 229 4.85 3.64 15.94
C ALA A 229 5.42 3.33 14.55
N ASP A 230 6.72 3.52 14.33
CA ASP A 230 7.45 3.11 13.13
C ASP A 230 7.90 1.64 13.15
N ASN A 231 7.43 0.88 14.15
CA ASN A 231 7.81 -0.51 14.40
C ASN A 231 9.29 -0.68 14.80
N PHE A 232 9.97 0.39 15.16
CA PHE A 232 11.32 0.31 15.72
C PHE A 232 11.27 -0.04 17.20
N MET A 233 12.21 -0.88 17.64
CA MET A 233 12.33 -1.29 19.05
C MET A 233 13.71 -0.87 19.56
N PRO A 234 13.80 0.25 20.25
CA PRO A 234 15.07 0.77 20.76
C PRO A 234 15.53 -0.05 21.98
N PHE A 235 16.53 -0.90 21.83
CA PHE A 235 17.05 -1.76 22.89
C PHE A 235 17.50 -0.99 24.14
N ARG A 236 17.89 0.27 24.00
CA ARG A 236 18.25 1.14 25.14
C ARG A 236 17.11 1.38 26.14
N TYR A 237 15.87 1.11 25.74
CA TYR A 237 14.68 1.22 26.60
C TYR A 237 14.13 -0.14 27.03
N MET A 238 14.84 -1.21 26.70
CA MET A 238 14.46 -2.55 27.14
C MET A 238 14.96 -2.79 28.57
N LEU A 239 14.07 -3.23 29.45
CA LEU A 239 14.40 -3.60 30.82
C LEU A 239 14.15 -5.09 30.98
N VAL A 240 15.15 -5.80 31.50
CA VAL A 240 15.04 -7.19 31.90
C VAL A 240 15.04 -7.23 33.42
N LYS A 241 13.94 -7.74 34.02
CA LYS A 241 13.83 -7.94 35.45
C LYS A 241 14.37 -9.33 35.82
N GLU A 242 15.06 -9.42 36.93
CA GLU A 242 15.45 -10.73 37.45
C GLU A 242 14.20 -11.59 37.72
N VAL A 243 14.27 -12.82 37.27
CA VAL A 243 13.25 -13.86 37.63
C VAL A 243 13.59 -14.30 39.04
N LYS A 244 12.77 -13.97 40.01
CA LYS A 244 12.88 -14.51 41.38
C LYS A 244 12.37 -15.93 41.43
#